data_33e273435e7f3909f0f264cbe6d8b23e
#
_entry.id   33e273435e7f3909f0f264cbe6d8b23e
#
_cell.length_a   1.000
_cell.length_b   1.000
_cell.length_c   1.000
_cell.angle_alpha   90.00
_cell.angle_beta   90.00
_cell.angle_gamma   90.00
#
_symmetry.space_group_name_H-M   'P 1'
#
loop_
_entity.id
_entity.type
_entity.pdbx_description
1 polymer ?
#
loop_
_entity_poly.entity_id
_entity_poly.type
_entity_poly.pdbx_seq_one_letter_code
_entity_poly.pdbx_strand_id
1 'polypeptide(L)'
;MIAHSLPRPVFGPAQGMHGATFVVDAAFFTKDVDEDGLAVDIGAATTVLAEVLKPLNYQNLDEVEAFKGKVSTTEVIAKHIFDQLAKAVSDKRLGAGSHRICRLKVTLHESHAARGWYEADL
;
A
#
# COMPACT_ATOMS: atom_id res chain seq x y z
N MET A 1 -0.66 -12.00 1.53
CA MET A 1 0.43 -12.94 1.19
C MET A 1 0.74 -12.86 -0.29
N ILE A 2 2.02 -12.80 -0.62
CA ILE A 2 2.51 -12.75 -2.00
C ILE A 2 3.69 -13.71 -2.16
N ALA A 3 4.09 -13.97 -3.38
CA ALA A 3 5.38 -14.54 -3.70
C ALA A 3 6.15 -13.58 -4.59
N HIS A 4 7.45 -13.58 -4.49
CA HIS A 4 8.31 -12.79 -5.35
C HIS A 4 9.76 -13.30 -5.32
N SER A 5 10.57 -12.79 -6.23
CA SER A 5 12.02 -12.94 -6.22
C SER A 5 12.65 -11.56 -6.39
N LEU A 6 13.83 -11.37 -5.79
CA LEU A 6 14.53 -10.10 -5.84
C LEU A 6 15.85 -10.33 -6.62
N PRO A 7 15.93 -9.89 -7.89
CA PRO A 7 16.92 -10.42 -8.85
C PRO A 7 18.34 -9.90 -8.69
N ARG A 8 18.66 -9.14 -7.66
CA ARG A 8 19.99 -8.54 -7.48
C ARG A 8 20.80 -9.25 -6.41
N PRO A 9 22.13 -9.38 -6.57
CA PRO A 9 23.00 -10.07 -5.62
C PRO A 9 22.93 -9.55 -4.18
N VAL A 10 22.63 -8.26 -3.98
CA VAL A 10 22.50 -7.66 -2.64
C VAL A 10 21.43 -8.35 -1.78
N PHE A 11 20.46 -9.02 -2.40
CA PHE A 11 19.38 -9.68 -1.68
C PHE A 11 19.71 -11.10 -1.20
N GLY A 12 20.88 -11.64 -1.58
CA GLY A 12 21.30 -12.96 -1.11
C GLY A 12 20.26 -14.04 -1.37
N PRO A 13 19.84 -14.81 -0.33
CA PRO A 13 18.83 -15.88 -0.49
C PRO A 13 17.48 -15.41 -1.01
N ALA A 14 17.12 -14.14 -0.81
CA ALA A 14 15.88 -13.58 -1.31
C ALA A 14 15.83 -13.43 -2.83
N GLN A 15 16.94 -13.70 -3.54
CA GLN A 15 16.94 -13.80 -5.00
C GLN A 15 16.09 -14.97 -5.50
N GLY A 16 15.97 -16.05 -4.70
CA GLY A 16 15.10 -17.16 -5.03
C GLY A 16 13.63 -16.81 -4.79
N MET A 17 12.74 -17.48 -5.50
CA MET A 17 11.30 -17.33 -5.29
C MET A 17 10.95 -17.68 -3.85
N HIS A 18 10.24 -16.79 -3.16
CA HIS A 18 9.81 -17.01 -1.78
C HIS A 18 8.49 -16.31 -1.51
N GLY A 19 7.80 -16.77 -0.48
CA GLY A 19 6.56 -16.15 0.00
C GLY A 19 6.82 -15.10 1.06
N ALA A 20 5.97 -14.10 1.13
CA ALA A 20 5.95 -13.10 2.19
C ALA A 20 4.52 -12.73 2.54
N THR A 21 4.26 -12.57 3.84
CA THR A 21 2.98 -12.08 4.33
C THR A 21 3.19 -10.72 4.97
N PHE A 22 2.43 -9.73 4.49
CA PHE A 22 2.50 -8.38 5.03
C PHE A 22 1.19 -8.03 5.73
N VAL A 23 1.30 -7.36 6.87
CA VAL A 23 0.17 -6.58 7.41
C VAL A 23 0.30 -5.16 6.85
N VAL A 24 -0.75 -4.69 6.22
CA VAL A 24 -0.76 -3.40 5.53
C VAL A 24 -1.54 -2.39 6.34
N ASP A 25 -0.88 -1.31 6.75
CA ASP A 25 -1.51 -0.17 7.40
C ASP A 25 -1.55 1.01 6.44
N ALA A 26 -2.72 1.61 6.28
CA ALA A 26 -2.89 2.85 5.53
C ALA A 26 -3.32 3.96 6.49
N ALA A 27 -2.54 5.04 6.54
CA ALA A 27 -2.84 6.21 7.35
C ALA A 27 -3.22 7.39 6.45
N PHE A 28 -4.34 8.02 6.78
CA PHE A 28 -4.89 9.15 6.06
C PHE A 28 -4.79 10.39 6.95
N PHE A 29 -4.16 11.44 6.44
CA PHE A 29 -3.90 12.66 7.20
C PHE A 29 -4.77 13.79 6.69
N THR A 30 -5.43 14.48 7.62
CA THR A 30 -6.15 15.72 7.38
C THR A 30 -5.67 16.76 8.38
N LYS A 31 -5.84 18.05 8.07
CA LYS A 31 -5.45 19.11 9.01
C LYS A 31 -6.40 19.21 10.19
N ASP A 32 -7.66 18.85 9.97
CA ASP A 32 -8.71 18.87 10.96
C ASP A 32 -9.72 17.76 10.69
N VAL A 33 -10.66 17.57 11.60
CA VAL A 33 -11.78 16.64 11.42
C VAL A 33 -12.99 17.38 10.86
N ASP A 34 -13.96 16.63 10.30
CA ASP A 34 -15.20 17.21 9.82
C ASP A 34 -16.21 17.46 10.96
N GLU A 35 -17.44 17.86 10.61
CA GLU A 35 -18.52 18.12 11.56
C GLU A 35 -18.86 16.91 12.44
N ASP A 36 -18.62 15.70 11.92
CA ASP A 36 -18.87 14.45 12.63
C ASP A 36 -17.64 13.96 13.40
N GLY A 37 -16.56 14.73 13.42
CA GLY A 37 -15.31 14.36 14.10
C GLY A 37 -14.46 13.36 13.33
N LEU A 38 -14.66 13.23 12.01
CA LEU A 38 -13.98 12.24 11.18
C LEU A 38 -12.89 12.86 10.32
N ALA A 39 -11.76 12.15 10.20
CA ALA A 39 -10.73 12.44 9.21
C ALA A 39 -11.04 11.75 7.87
N VAL A 40 -11.58 10.55 7.93
CA VAL A 40 -11.93 9.74 6.75
C VAL A 40 -13.10 8.82 7.11
N ASP A 41 -13.89 8.45 6.11
CA ASP A 41 -14.89 7.39 6.26
C ASP A 41 -14.15 6.04 6.32
N ILE A 42 -14.13 5.43 7.50
CA ILE A 42 -13.42 4.17 7.75
C ILE A 42 -14.00 3.04 6.89
N GLY A 43 -15.31 2.99 6.70
CA GLY A 43 -15.95 1.99 5.85
C GLY A 43 -15.48 2.08 4.41
N ALA A 44 -15.49 3.28 3.85
CA ALA A 44 -15.00 3.54 2.49
C ALA A 44 -13.51 3.21 2.38
N ALA A 45 -12.70 3.64 3.35
CA ALA A 45 -11.26 3.39 3.35
C ALA A 45 -10.94 1.89 3.41
N THR A 46 -11.66 1.13 4.24
CA THR A 46 -11.48 -0.33 4.34
C THR A 46 -11.83 -1.02 3.02
N THR A 47 -12.93 -0.63 2.40
CA THR A 47 -13.35 -1.19 1.10
C THR A 47 -12.33 -0.90 0.01
N VAL A 48 -11.88 0.35 -0.09
CA VAL A 48 -10.90 0.75 -1.10
C VAL A 48 -9.57 0.03 -0.90
N LEU A 49 -9.09 -0.07 0.33
CA LEU A 49 -7.85 -0.79 0.61
C LEU A 49 -7.96 -2.27 0.20
N ALA A 50 -9.07 -2.92 0.53
CA ALA A 50 -9.30 -4.30 0.12
C ALA A 50 -9.27 -4.46 -1.41
N GLU A 51 -9.88 -3.54 -2.14
CA GLU A 51 -9.87 -3.54 -3.61
C GLU A 51 -8.47 -3.34 -4.18
N VAL A 52 -7.67 -2.46 -3.57
CA VAL A 52 -6.28 -2.20 -3.98
C VAL A 52 -5.41 -3.44 -3.76
N LEU A 53 -5.62 -4.17 -2.67
CA LEU A 53 -4.83 -5.34 -2.33
C LEU A 53 -5.26 -6.60 -3.09
N LYS A 54 -6.49 -6.69 -3.56
CA LYS A 54 -7.03 -7.88 -4.22
C LYS A 54 -6.20 -8.35 -5.40
N PRO A 55 -5.72 -7.50 -6.32
CA PRO A 55 -4.87 -7.93 -7.44
C PRO A 55 -3.50 -8.46 -7.02
N LEU A 56 -3.06 -8.17 -5.80
CA LEU A 56 -1.74 -8.58 -5.29
C LEU A 56 -1.83 -9.83 -4.42
N ASN A 57 -2.93 -9.99 -3.68
CA ASN A 57 -3.05 -11.04 -2.67
C ASN A 57 -3.05 -12.42 -3.33
N TYR A 58 -2.22 -13.31 -2.79
CA TYR A 58 -1.99 -14.66 -3.30
C TYR A 58 -1.44 -14.71 -4.74
N GLN A 59 -0.75 -13.65 -5.16
CA GLN A 59 -0.13 -13.58 -6.47
C GLN A 59 1.40 -13.65 -6.39
N ASN A 60 2.00 -14.13 -7.47
CA ASN A 60 3.43 -13.99 -7.71
C ASN A 60 3.66 -12.60 -8.34
N LEU A 61 4.25 -11.68 -7.59
CA LEU A 61 4.46 -10.32 -8.06
C LEU A 61 5.38 -10.22 -9.28
N ASP A 62 6.25 -11.20 -9.48
CA ASP A 62 7.11 -11.24 -10.68
C ASP A 62 6.29 -11.36 -11.98
N GLU A 63 5.04 -11.85 -11.87
CA GLU A 63 4.11 -12.02 -12.99
C GLU A 63 3.04 -10.92 -13.06
N VAL A 64 3.00 -10.03 -12.06
CA VAL A 64 2.03 -8.92 -12.04
C VAL A 64 2.56 -7.76 -12.88
N GLU A 65 1.76 -7.30 -13.84
CA GLU A 65 2.16 -6.28 -14.80
C GLU A 65 2.70 -5.00 -14.13
N ALA A 66 2.07 -4.58 -13.04
CA ALA A 66 2.48 -3.37 -12.32
C ALA A 66 3.91 -3.44 -11.76
N PHE A 67 4.46 -4.64 -11.57
CA PHE A 67 5.81 -4.85 -11.02
C PHE A 67 6.83 -5.29 -12.07
N LYS A 68 6.44 -5.40 -13.33
CA LYS A 68 7.37 -5.78 -14.39
C LYS A 68 8.46 -4.74 -14.55
N GLY A 69 9.71 -5.21 -14.59
CA GLY A 69 10.88 -4.34 -14.67
C GLY A 69 11.23 -3.66 -13.36
N LYS A 70 10.54 -3.97 -12.28
CA LYS A 70 10.77 -3.41 -10.94
C LYS A 70 11.29 -4.47 -9.99
N VAL A 71 12.04 -4.02 -9.00
CA VAL A 71 12.44 -4.87 -7.86
C VAL A 71 11.36 -4.69 -6.78
N SER A 72 10.57 -5.74 -6.52
CA SER A 72 9.41 -5.68 -5.63
C SER A 72 9.78 -5.77 -4.14
N THR A 73 10.63 -4.85 -3.70
CA THR A 73 10.95 -4.69 -2.28
C THR A 73 9.72 -4.22 -1.50
N THR A 74 9.79 -4.31 -0.18
CA THR A 74 8.74 -3.81 0.71
C THR A 74 8.40 -2.35 0.40
N GLU A 75 9.40 -1.52 0.18
CA GLU A 75 9.24 -0.09 -0.13
C GLU A 75 8.56 0.14 -1.48
N VAL A 76 8.92 -0.64 -2.48
CA VAL A 76 8.32 -0.54 -3.83
C VAL A 76 6.86 -1.00 -3.80
N ILE A 77 6.55 -2.06 -3.07
CA ILE A 77 5.17 -2.52 -2.88
C ILE A 77 4.36 -1.44 -2.13
N ALA A 78 4.92 -0.87 -1.07
CA ALA A 78 4.27 0.20 -0.30
C ALA A 78 3.94 1.41 -1.19
N LYS A 79 4.87 1.81 -2.05
CA LYS A 79 4.64 2.91 -3.00
C LYS A 79 3.53 2.58 -4.00
N HIS A 80 3.50 1.35 -4.50
CA HIS A 80 2.43 0.93 -5.41
C HIS A 80 1.06 1.06 -4.75
N ILE A 81 0.92 0.58 -3.52
CA ILE A 81 -0.33 0.69 -2.76
C ILE A 81 -0.67 2.16 -2.51
N PHE A 82 0.33 2.97 -2.14
CA PHE A 82 0.16 4.41 -1.99
C PHE A 82 -0.41 5.05 -3.26
N ASP A 83 0.18 4.75 -4.42
CA ASP A 83 -0.24 5.34 -5.70
C ASP A 83 -1.70 4.97 -6.01
N GLN A 84 -2.12 3.73 -5.73
CA GLN A 84 -3.50 3.28 -5.93
C GLN A 84 -4.47 3.98 -4.96
N LEU A 85 -4.09 4.16 -3.70
CA LEU A 85 -4.89 4.89 -2.73
C LEU A 85 -4.98 6.38 -3.07
N ALA A 86 -3.90 7.00 -3.50
CA ALA A 86 -3.88 8.39 -3.93
C ALA A 86 -4.84 8.62 -5.11
N LYS A 87 -4.86 7.67 -6.06
CA LYS A 87 -5.83 7.71 -7.16
C LYS A 87 -7.26 7.61 -6.65
N ALA A 88 -7.53 6.73 -5.68
CA ALA A 88 -8.86 6.61 -5.10
C ALA A 88 -9.31 7.89 -4.39
N VAL A 89 -8.39 8.58 -3.70
CA VAL A 89 -8.68 9.90 -3.11
C VAL A 89 -9.06 10.90 -4.20
N SER A 90 -8.26 10.97 -5.26
CA SER A 90 -8.52 11.85 -6.41
C SER A 90 -9.86 11.54 -7.08
N ASP A 91 -10.23 10.27 -7.16
CA ASP A 91 -11.49 9.80 -7.74
C ASP A 91 -12.68 9.93 -6.75
N LYS A 92 -12.47 10.54 -5.58
CA LYS A 92 -13.49 10.79 -4.56
C LYS A 92 -14.12 9.51 -4.00
N ARG A 93 -13.34 8.42 -3.91
CA ARG A 93 -13.84 7.12 -3.45
C ARG A 93 -13.75 6.92 -1.93
N LEU A 94 -13.17 7.87 -1.20
CA LEU A 94 -12.93 7.78 0.24
C LEU A 94 -14.02 8.51 1.07
N GLY A 95 -15.21 8.71 0.53
CA GLY A 95 -16.33 9.36 1.21
C GLY A 95 -16.37 10.88 0.96
N ALA A 96 -17.39 11.52 1.55
CA ALA A 96 -17.72 12.92 1.27
C ALA A 96 -16.62 13.92 1.68
N GLY A 97 -15.86 13.61 2.73
CA GLY A 97 -14.78 14.47 3.23
C GLY A 97 -13.40 14.20 2.64
N SER A 98 -13.31 13.33 1.64
CA SER A 98 -12.02 12.85 1.12
C SER A 98 -11.15 13.95 0.50
N HIS A 99 -11.74 15.05 0.01
CA HIS A 99 -11.00 16.20 -0.50
C HIS A 99 -10.09 16.86 0.54
N ARG A 100 -10.29 16.56 1.82
CA ARG A 100 -9.50 17.11 2.92
C ARG A 100 -8.26 16.27 3.23
N ILE A 101 -8.18 15.07 2.68
CA ILE A 101 -7.01 14.19 2.84
C ILE A 101 -5.84 14.85 2.12
N CYS A 102 -4.80 15.21 2.87
CA CYS A 102 -3.67 15.95 2.34
C CYS A 102 -2.37 15.15 2.31
N ARG A 103 -2.35 13.98 2.95
CA ARG A 103 -1.17 13.13 3.04
C ARG A 103 -1.58 11.69 3.28
N LEU A 104 -0.82 10.75 2.75
CA LEU A 104 -1.01 9.31 2.99
C LEU A 104 0.30 8.70 3.46
N LYS A 105 0.18 7.65 4.26
CA LYS A 105 1.30 6.76 4.60
C LYS A 105 0.84 5.32 4.49
N VAL A 106 1.58 4.52 3.75
CA VAL A 106 1.34 3.08 3.64
C VAL A 106 2.52 2.36 4.27
N THR A 107 2.25 1.55 5.28
CA THR A 107 3.25 0.76 5.99
C THR A 107 2.97 -0.73 5.75
N LEU A 108 4.01 -1.46 5.36
CA LEU A 108 3.97 -2.92 5.25
C LEU A 108 4.81 -3.50 6.37
N HIS A 109 4.16 -4.29 7.24
CA HIS A 109 4.82 -5.03 8.31
C HIS A 109 5.11 -6.43 7.81
N GLU A 110 6.38 -6.74 7.60
CA GLU A 110 6.83 -8.07 7.19
C GLU A 110 6.93 -9.01 8.38
N SER A 111 7.43 -8.49 9.52
CA SER A 111 7.56 -9.20 10.79
C SER A 111 7.60 -8.18 11.93
N HIS A 112 7.74 -8.67 13.16
CA HIS A 112 7.94 -7.79 14.33
C HIS A 112 9.22 -6.93 14.21
N ALA A 113 10.22 -7.43 13.48
CA ALA A 113 11.52 -6.78 13.36
C ALA A 113 11.67 -5.90 12.12
N ALA A 114 10.79 -6.06 11.13
CA ALA A 114 10.97 -5.40 9.83
C ALA A 114 9.66 -4.84 9.28
N ARG A 115 9.72 -3.58 8.89
CA ARG A 115 8.63 -2.89 8.19
C ARG A 115 9.21 -1.85 7.25
N GLY A 116 8.50 -1.58 6.17
CA GLY A 116 8.82 -0.50 5.26
C GLY A 116 7.59 0.33 4.98
N TRP A 117 7.78 1.57 4.57
CA TRP A 117 6.65 2.44 4.27
C TRP A 117 6.97 3.42 3.15
N TYR A 118 5.90 3.97 2.60
CA TYR A 118 5.97 5.12 1.71
C TYR A 118 4.97 6.17 2.19
N GLU A 119 5.42 7.40 2.26
CA GLU A 119 4.65 8.51 2.83
C GLU A 119 4.90 9.75 2.00
N ALA A 120 3.83 10.44 1.60
CA ALA A 120 3.94 11.68 0.84
C ALA A 120 2.67 12.51 0.93
N ASP A 121 2.81 13.80 0.64
CA ASP A 121 1.67 14.69 0.45
C ASP A 121 0.95 14.39 -0.85
N LEU A 122 -0.34 14.67 -0.86
CA LEU A 122 -1.18 14.52 -2.05
C LEU A 122 -1.29 15.82 -2.84
#